data_f1d4fe051cf27a94b93a4f87bb4b5b00
#
_entry.id   f1d4fe051cf27a94b93a4f87bb4b5b00
#
_cell.length_a   1.000
_cell.length_b   1.000
_cell.length_c   1.000
_cell.angle_alpha   90.00
_cell.angle_beta   90.00
_cell.angle_gamma   90.00
#
_symmetry.space_group_name_H-M   'P 1'
#
loop_
_entity.id
_entity.type
_entity.pdbx_description
1 polymer ?
#
loop_
_entity_poly.entity_id
_entity_poly.type
_entity_poly.pdbx_seq_one_letter_code
_entity_poly.pdbx_strand_id
1 'polypeptide(L)'
;HPFVNHPFEVRDDEDMQKLVDSIKENGVLTNLTVRPRAEGGYEIISGHRRFHAAQLAGLDKIKVQVRDVDDDQAIIDMVDANIQREHISPMEKARAYAMRLEAVKHQGRRTDLTSDQLGPKLTAAEKVAAGVQDTQTQVKRYIRLNSLVPDLQKK
;
A
#
# COMPACT_ATOMS: atom_id res chain seq x y z
N HIS A 1 5.26 -5.86 -12.38
CA HIS A 1 4.21 -6.70 -11.78
C HIS A 1 3.45 -5.92 -10.71
N PRO A 2 2.11 -6.10 -10.57
CA PRO A 2 1.36 -5.57 -9.44
C PRO A 2 1.88 -6.12 -8.11
N PHE A 3 1.63 -5.40 -7.01
CA PHE A 3 1.96 -5.85 -5.65
C PHE A 3 1.15 -7.10 -5.28
N VAL A 4 1.79 -8.11 -4.71
CA VAL A 4 1.10 -9.34 -4.27
C VAL A 4 0.11 -9.01 -3.14
N ASN A 5 -1.14 -9.47 -3.27
CA ASN A 5 -2.22 -9.20 -2.29
C ASN A 5 -2.49 -7.70 -2.07
N HIS A 6 -2.39 -6.87 -3.12
CA HIS A 6 -2.69 -5.45 -3.03
C HIS A 6 -4.10 -5.21 -2.47
N PRO A 7 -4.27 -4.52 -1.31
CA PRO A 7 -5.54 -4.43 -0.61
C PRO A 7 -6.53 -3.45 -1.24
N PHE A 8 -6.04 -2.55 -2.11
CA PHE A 8 -6.84 -1.50 -2.74
C PHE A 8 -7.20 -1.89 -4.17
N GLU A 9 -8.48 -1.73 -4.54
CA GLU A 9 -8.94 -2.01 -5.88
C GLU A 9 -8.52 -0.92 -6.87
N VAL A 10 -8.16 -1.36 -8.08
CA VAL A 10 -8.01 -0.49 -9.25
C VAL A 10 -9.29 -0.65 -10.06
N ARG A 11 -10.13 0.40 -10.07
CA ARG A 11 -11.43 0.39 -10.73
C ARG A 11 -11.38 1.16 -12.05
N ASP A 12 -12.09 0.65 -13.04
CA ASP A 12 -12.30 1.32 -14.34
C ASP A 12 -13.55 2.20 -14.25
N ASP A 13 -13.41 3.31 -13.51
CA ASP A 13 -14.42 4.33 -13.30
C ASP A 13 -14.16 5.58 -14.18
N GLU A 14 -15.03 6.58 -14.10
CA GLU A 14 -14.87 7.85 -14.82
C GLU A 14 -13.55 8.55 -14.49
N ASP A 15 -13.07 8.44 -13.25
CA ASP A 15 -11.81 9.04 -12.84
C ASP A 15 -10.60 8.28 -13.42
N MET A 16 -10.75 6.97 -13.69
CA MET A 16 -9.76 6.22 -14.44
C MET A 16 -9.71 6.68 -15.89
N GLN A 17 -10.87 6.92 -16.53
CA GLN A 17 -10.92 7.41 -17.89
C GLN A 17 -10.27 8.79 -18.03
N LYS A 18 -10.55 9.73 -17.12
CA LYS A 18 -9.87 11.03 -17.07
C LYS A 18 -8.35 10.90 -16.93
N LEU A 19 -7.91 9.95 -16.10
CA LEU A 19 -6.48 9.66 -15.90
C LEU A 19 -5.85 9.09 -17.18
N VAL A 20 -6.54 8.21 -17.90
CA VAL A 20 -6.10 7.66 -19.19
C VAL A 20 -5.95 8.79 -20.22
N ASP A 21 -6.94 9.68 -20.33
CA ASP A 21 -6.90 10.79 -21.28
C ASP A 21 -5.76 11.77 -20.95
N SER A 22 -5.59 12.11 -19.68
CA SER A 22 -4.44 12.91 -19.20
C SER A 22 -3.10 12.27 -19.53
N ILE A 23 -2.99 10.95 -19.38
CA ILE A 23 -1.75 10.22 -19.70
C ILE A 23 -1.49 10.15 -21.20
N LYS A 24 -2.52 10.06 -22.02
CA LYS A 24 -2.38 10.14 -23.49
C LYS A 24 -1.82 11.49 -23.94
N GLU A 25 -2.27 12.57 -23.30
CA GLU A 25 -1.85 13.94 -23.66
C GLU A 25 -0.47 14.30 -23.11
N ASN A 26 -0.22 13.98 -21.84
CA ASN A 26 0.93 14.51 -21.08
C ASN A 26 1.93 13.43 -20.64
N GLY A 27 1.63 12.15 -20.90
CA GLY A 27 2.39 11.04 -20.35
C GLY A 27 2.19 10.90 -18.83
N VAL A 28 2.97 10.02 -18.22
CA VAL A 28 2.96 9.82 -16.77
C VAL A 28 3.87 10.86 -16.10
N LEU A 29 3.28 11.91 -15.54
CA LEU A 29 4.00 13.03 -14.94
C LEU A 29 4.73 12.67 -13.65
N THR A 30 4.15 11.79 -12.82
CA THR A 30 4.76 11.35 -11.56
C THR A 30 5.21 9.90 -11.68
N ASN A 31 6.50 9.64 -11.42
CA ASN A 31 7.06 8.29 -11.52
C ASN A 31 6.33 7.30 -10.61
N LEU A 32 6.22 6.06 -11.07
CA LEU A 32 5.83 4.94 -10.21
C LEU A 32 7.00 4.58 -9.30
N THR A 33 6.69 4.08 -8.11
CA THR A 33 7.71 3.49 -7.22
C THR A 33 7.66 1.98 -7.34
N VAL A 34 8.81 1.38 -7.60
CA VAL A 34 8.95 -0.07 -7.79
C VAL A 34 10.13 -0.60 -7.00
N ARG A 35 10.15 -1.92 -6.75
CA ARG A 35 11.33 -2.63 -6.23
C ARG A 35 11.72 -3.80 -7.15
N PRO A 36 13.01 -4.21 -7.14
CA PRO A 36 13.43 -5.42 -7.84
C PRO A 36 12.77 -6.66 -7.23
N ARG A 37 12.51 -7.68 -8.07
CA ARG A 37 12.07 -9.00 -7.64
C ARG A 37 13.21 -10.01 -7.77
N ALA A 38 13.28 -10.97 -6.85
CA ALA A 38 14.25 -12.05 -6.91
C ALA A 38 14.15 -12.90 -8.19
N GLU A 39 12.91 -13.05 -8.70
CA GLU A 39 12.59 -13.80 -9.92
C GLU A 39 12.79 -12.98 -11.21
N GLY A 40 13.32 -11.77 -11.09
CA GLY A 40 13.47 -10.81 -12.18
C GLY A 40 12.28 -9.89 -12.37
N GLY A 41 12.52 -8.74 -13.01
CA GLY A 41 11.54 -7.67 -13.19
C GLY A 41 11.33 -6.83 -11.93
N TYR A 42 10.23 -6.08 -11.92
CA TYR A 42 9.93 -5.13 -10.85
C TYR A 42 8.52 -5.33 -10.32
N GLU A 43 8.34 -5.13 -9.02
CA GLU A 43 7.06 -5.07 -8.33
C GLU A 43 6.69 -3.62 -8.01
N ILE A 44 5.44 -3.24 -8.26
CA ILE A 44 4.96 -1.87 -8.06
C ILE A 44 4.60 -1.69 -6.59
N ILE A 45 5.28 -0.78 -5.89
CA ILE A 45 4.94 -0.36 -4.52
C ILE A 45 3.87 0.74 -4.55
N SER A 46 4.03 1.73 -5.44
CA SER A 46 3.08 2.85 -5.57
C SER A 46 2.86 3.23 -7.02
N GLY A 47 1.60 3.59 -7.34
CA GLY A 47 1.19 4.04 -8.67
C GLY A 47 0.42 3.01 -9.48
N HIS A 48 -0.23 2.02 -8.86
CA HIS A 48 -1.02 0.98 -9.55
C HIS A 48 -2.08 1.56 -10.49
N ARG A 49 -2.81 2.62 -10.10
CA ARG A 49 -3.77 3.31 -10.98
C ARG A 49 -3.09 3.94 -12.19
N ARG A 50 -1.94 4.59 -12.01
CA ARG A 50 -1.15 5.18 -13.12
C ARG A 50 -0.60 4.12 -14.05
N PHE A 51 -0.16 2.99 -13.50
CA PHE A 51 0.30 1.85 -14.29
C PHE A 51 -0.85 1.30 -15.16
N HIS A 52 -2.00 1.06 -14.56
CA HIS A 52 -3.19 0.57 -15.28
C HIS A 52 -3.64 1.56 -16.35
N ALA A 53 -3.76 2.83 -16.01
CA ALA A 53 -4.13 3.88 -16.97
C ALA A 53 -3.12 4.02 -18.11
N ALA A 54 -1.83 3.86 -17.85
CA ALA A 54 -0.80 3.89 -18.88
C ALA A 54 -0.89 2.69 -19.84
N GLN A 55 -1.25 1.51 -19.34
CA GLN A 55 -1.54 0.34 -20.18
C GLN A 55 -2.77 0.60 -21.09
N LEU A 56 -3.85 1.15 -20.53
CA LEU A 56 -5.05 1.53 -21.28
C LEU A 56 -4.76 2.66 -22.31
N ALA A 57 -3.83 3.54 -22.00
CA ALA A 57 -3.36 4.59 -22.90
C ALA A 57 -2.42 4.07 -24.00
N GLY A 58 -1.97 2.81 -23.94
CA GLY A 58 -1.08 2.20 -24.92
C GLY A 58 0.39 2.58 -24.80
N LEU A 59 0.86 2.99 -23.60
CA LEU A 59 2.26 3.31 -23.38
C LEU A 59 3.10 2.05 -23.18
N ASP A 60 4.13 1.86 -24.00
CA ASP A 60 5.06 0.73 -23.89
C ASP A 60 6.09 0.91 -22.77
N LYS A 61 6.35 2.16 -22.35
CA LYS A 61 7.37 2.49 -21.35
C LYS A 61 6.88 3.54 -20.38
N ILE A 62 7.17 3.31 -19.10
CA ILE A 62 6.81 4.23 -18.02
C ILE A 62 8.06 4.50 -17.17
N LYS A 63 8.23 5.76 -16.77
CA LYS A 63 9.31 6.13 -15.86
C LYS A 63 9.01 5.61 -14.44
N VAL A 64 9.99 4.97 -13.83
CA VAL A 64 9.88 4.40 -12.49
C VAL A 64 11.02 4.89 -11.60
N GLN A 65 10.75 4.99 -10.32
CA GLN A 65 11.76 5.14 -9.27
C GLN A 65 11.97 3.77 -8.63
N VAL A 66 13.17 3.24 -8.74
CA VAL A 66 13.53 1.97 -8.12
C VAL A 66 13.95 2.21 -6.67
N ARG A 67 13.34 1.48 -5.74
CA ARG A 67 13.73 1.45 -4.32
C ARG A 67 14.13 0.03 -3.94
N ASP A 68 15.28 -0.09 -3.29
CA ASP A 68 15.71 -1.37 -2.73
C ASP A 68 15.22 -1.45 -1.29
N VAL A 69 14.09 -2.13 -1.10
CA VAL A 69 13.42 -2.28 0.19
C VAL A 69 12.98 -3.74 0.38
N ASP A 70 13.00 -4.19 1.63
CA ASP A 70 12.49 -5.52 1.97
C ASP A 70 10.96 -5.61 1.90
N ASP A 71 10.41 -6.82 2.11
CA ASP A 71 8.98 -7.07 1.99
C ASP A 71 8.15 -6.25 2.98
N ASP A 72 8.61 -6.16 4.23
CA ASP A 72 7.91 -5.43 5.29
C ASP A 72 7.87 -3.93 4.99
N GLN A 73 8.99 -3.35 4.57
CA GLN A 73 9.05 -1.94 4.20
C GLN A 73 8.24 -1.65 2.93
N ALA A 74 8.24 -2.55 1.97
CA ALA A 74 7.43 -2.40 0.75
C ALA A 74 5.92 -2.41 1.06
N ILE A 75 5.47 -3.26 2.01
CA ILE A 75 4.07 -3.26 2.50
C ILE A 75 3.74 -1.93 3.18
N ILE A 76 4.61 -1.43 4.05
CA ILE A 76 4.39 -0.16 4.76
C ILE A 76 4.29 0.99 3.74
N ASP A 77 5.26 1.10 2.84
CA ASP A 77 5.29 2.15 1.81
C ASP A 77 4.04 2.11 0.90
N MET A 78 3.61 0.89 0.52
CA MET A 78 2.41 0.69 -0.30
C MET A 78 1.14 1.12 0.43
N VAL A 79 0.98 0.76 1.69
CA VAL A 79 -0.19 1.18 2.50
C VAL A 79 -0.17 2.69 2.70
N ASP A 80 0.96 3.29 3.08
CA ASP A 80 1.08 4.72 3.34
C ASP A 80 0.79 5.57 2.08
N ALA A 81 1.21 5.09 0.91
CA ALA A 81 0.94 5.77 -0.36
C ALA A 81 -0.55 5.74 -0.77
N ASN A 82 -1.36 4.86 -0.21
CA ASN A 82 -2.74 4.66 -0.64
C ASN A 82 -3.79 4.98 0.43
N ILE A 83 -3.45 4.92 1.72
CA ILE A 83 -4.41 5.05 2.82
C ILE A 83 -5.05 6.45 2.93
N GLN A 84 -4.46 7.45 2.29
CA GLN A 84 -4.94 8.83 2.28
C GLN A 84 -5.87 9.15 1.10
N ARG A 85 -6.24 8.15 0.28
CA ARG A 85 -7.19 8.36 -0.82
C ARG A 85 -8.58 8.69 -0.27
N GLU A 86 -9.31 9.57 -0.95
CA GLU A 86 -10.65 10.02 -0.54
C GLU A 86 -11.69 8.88 -0.51
N HIS A 87 -11.59 7.93 -1.43
CA HIS A 87 -12.58 6.86 -1.62
C HIS A 87 -11.97 5.48 -1.37
N ILE A 88 -11.72 5.16 -0.08
CA ILE A 88 -11.30 3.82 0.36
C ILE A 88 -12.43 3.20 1.14
N SER A 89 -12.85 2.00 0.73
CA SER A 89 -13.88 1.27 1.46
C SER A 89 -13.38 0.85 2.86
N PRO A 90 -14.30 0.66 3.84
CA PRO A 90 -13.92 0.17 5.17
C PRO A 90 -13.16 -1.16 5.13
N MET A 91 -13.49 -2.04 4.19
CA MET A 91 -12.82 -3.34 4.03
C MET A 91 -11.42 -3.22 3.44
N GLU A 92 -11.21 -2.30 2.48
CA GLU A 92 -9.87 -2.00 1.97
C GLU A 92 -8.98 -1.44 3.08
N LYS A 93 -9.49 -0.47 3.90
CA LYS A 93 -8.79 0.03 5.08
C LYS A 93 -8.47 -1.08 6.08
N ALA A 94 -9.42 -1.97 6.33
CA ALA A 94 -9.24 -3.09 7.26
C ALA A 94 -8.11 -4.02 6.82
N ARG A 95 -8.07 -4.41 5.53
CA ARG A 95 -7.00 -5.23 4.95
C ARG A 95 -5.66 -4.50 4.98
N ALA A 96 -5.62 -3.24 4.57
CA ALA A 96 -4.41 -2.43 4.55
C ALA A 96 -3.79 -2.29 5.96
N TYR A 97 -4.59 -1.98 6.97
CA TYR A 97 -4.10 -1.88 8.34
C TYR A 97 -3.66 -3.22 8.93
N ALA A 98 -4.33 -4.33 8.58
CA ALA A 98 -3.89 -5.65 9.00
C ALA A 98 -2.52 -6.01 8.39
N MET A 99 -2.32 -5.78 7.10
CA MET A 99 -1.03 -6.00 6.43
C MET A 99 0.07 -5.12 7.03
N ARG A 100 -0.20 -3.83 7.24
CA ARG A 100 0.76 -2.92 7.86
C ARG A 100 1.13 -3.34 9.28
N LEU A 101 0.16 -3.80 10.07
CA LEU A 101 0.40 -4.28 11.44
C LEU A 101 1.36 -5.48 11.45
N GLU A 102 1.18 -6.44 10.56
CA GLU A 102 2.06 -7.61 10.48
C GLU A 102 3.47 -7.19 10.05
N ALA A 103 3.62 -6.34 9.04
CA ALA A 103 4.92 -5.82 8.61
C ALA A 103 5.66 -5.08 9.75
N VAL A 104 4.96 -4.21 10.48
CA VAL A 104 5.55 -3.49 11.63
C VAL A 104 5.96 -4.45 12.76
N LYS A 105 5.20 -5.52 13.01
CA LYS A 105 5.57 -6.55 14.01
C LYS A 105 6.82 -7.32 13.59
N HIS A 106 6.96 -7.67 12.29
CA HIS A 106 8.14 -8.35 11.77
C HIS A 106 9.38 -7.48 11.89
N GLN A 107 9.29 -6.20 11.52
CA GLN A 107 10.39 -5.24 11.70
C GLN A 107 10.77 -5.07 13.18
N GLY A 108 9.78 -5.02 14.08
CA GLY A 108 10.02 -4.92 15.53
C GLY A 108 10.80 -6.10 16.08
N ARG A 109 10.51 -7.33 15.64
CA ARG A 109 11.28 -8.53 16.03
C ARG A 109 12.72 -8.50 15.55
N ARG A 110 12.99 -7.98 14.35
CA ARG A 110 14.35 -7.81 13.82
C ARG A 110 15.16 -6.80 14.64
N THR A 111 14.54 -5.69 15.04
CA THR A 111 15.18 -4.60 15.77
C THR A 111 15.48 -5.00 17.23
N ASP A 112 14.61 -5.81 17.86
CA ASP A 112 14.82 -6.29 19.25
C ASP A 112 16.06 -7.21 19.39
N LEU A 113 16.57 -7.77 18.27
CA LEU A 113 17.81 -8.56 18.25
C LEU A 113 19.08 -7.70 18.15
N THR A 114 18.96 -6.40 17.83
CA THR A 114 20.11 -5.55 17.49
C THR A 114 20.23 -4.25 18.29
N SER A 115 19.26 -3.87 19.12
CA SER A 115 19.33 -2.58 19.82
C SER A 115 18.86 -2.62 21.28
N ASP A 116 19.78 -2.25 22.15
CA ASP A 116 19.59 -1.93 23.57
C ASP A 116 19.08 -0.48 23.73
N GLN A 117 17.96 -0.12 23.08
CA GLN A 117 17.41 1.22 23.21
C GLN A 117 16.35 1.29 24.32
N LEU A 118 16.72 1.91 25.42
CA LEU A 118 15.90 2.36 26.54
C LEU A 118 15.00 3.54 26.12
N GLY A 119 13.86 3.26 25.49
CA GLY A 119 12.81 4.23 25.17
C GLY A 119 11.43 3.61 25.36
N PRO A 120 10.34 4.40 25.56
CA PRO A 120 9.00 3.85 25.65
C PRO A 120 8.65 3.11 24.36
N LYS A 121 8.53 1.78 24.42
CA LYS A 121 8.17 0.94 23.27
C LYS A 121 6.72 1.22 22.88
N LEU A 122 6.53 1.95 21.79
CA LEU A 122 5.21 2.11 21.15
C LEU A 122 4.68 0.72 20.75
N THR A 123 3.41 0.46 21.05
CA THR A 123 2.74 -0.75 20.59
C THR A 123 2.70 -0.77 19.04
N ALA A 124 2.64 -1.95 18.44
CA ALA A 124 2.54 -2.07 16.98
C ALA A 124 1.33 -1.29 16.42
N ALA A 125 0.21 -1.25 17.14
CA ALA A 125 -0.97 -0.46 16.74
C ALA A 125 -0.74 1.05 16.83
N GLU A 126 0.07 1.55 17.76
CA GLU A 126 0.49 2.95 17.84
C GLU A 126 1.41 3.32 16.67
N LYS A 127 2.35 2.45 16.32
CA LYS A 127 3.21 2.64 15.15
C LYS A 127 2.41 2.67 13.84
N VAL A 128 1.36 1.84 13.73
CA VAL A 128 0.45 1.85 12.57
C VAL A 128 -0.36 3.14 12.51
N ALA A 129 -0.82 3.67 13.64
CA ALA A 129 -1.58 4.92 13.70
C ALA A 129 -0.70 6.17 13.47
N ALA A 130 0.58 6.13 13.80
CA ALA A 130 1.48 7.29 13.71
C ALA A 130 1.71 7.84 12.30
N GLY A 131 1.47 7.02 11.25
CA GLY A 131 1.68 7.43 9.85
C GLY A 131 0.38 7.71 9.09
N VAL A 132 -0.79 7.73 9.76
CA VAL A 132 -2.09 7.84 9.10
C VAL A 132 -2.99 8.84 9.81
N GLN A 133 -4.05 9.31 9.13
CA GLN A 133 -5.02 10.26 9.70
C GLN A 133 -5.98 9.62 10.71
N ASP A 134 -6.17 8.29 10.63
CA ASP A 134 -7.07 7.58 11.52
C ASP A 134 -6.46 7.45 12.93
N THR A 135 -7.27 7.59 13.96
CA THR A 135 -6.84 7.42 15.35
C THR A 135 -6.50 5.97 15.66
N GLN A 136 -5.67 5.73 16.70
CA GLN A 136 -5.33 4.37 17.15
C GLN A 136 -6.58 3.50 17.40
N THR A 137 -7.65 4.09 17.94
CA THR A 137 -8.92 3.39 18.18
C THR A 137 -9.60 2.97 16.88
N GLN A 138 -9.61 3.85 15.87
CA GLN A 138 -10.14 3.55 14.53
C GLN A 138 -9.32 2.45 13.85
N VAL A 139 -7.99 2.55 13.87
CA VAL A 139 -7.09 1.52 13.34
C VAL A 139 -7.38 0.15 13.98
N LYS A 140 -7.49 0.07 15.31
CA LYS A 140 -7.85 -1.18 16.01
C LYS A 140 -9.22 -1.72 15.58
N ARG A 141 -10.22 -0.85 15.35
CA ARG A 141 -11.55 -1.26 14.85
C ARG A 141 -11.46 -1.84 13.43
N TYR A 142 -10.72 -1.20 12.52
CA TYR A 142 -10.52 -1.72 11.16
C TYR A 142 -9.78 -3.07 11.17
N ILE A 143 -8.72 -3.21 11.96
CA ILE A 143 -8.00 -4.48 12.09
C ILE A 143 -8.93 -5.59 12.60
N ARG A 144 -9.79 -5.28 13.59
CA ARG A 144 -10.79 -6.22 14.09
C ARG A 144 -11.85 -6.57 13.03
N LEU A 145 -12.24 -5.61 12.20
CA LEU A 145 -13.15 -5.86 11.07
C LEU A 145 -12.56 -6.89 10.09
N ASN A 146 -11.25 -6.84 9.83
CA ASN A 146 -10.57 -7.80 8.95
C ASN A 146 -10.56 -9.23 9.52
N SER A 147 -10.71 -9.41 10.83
CA SER A 147 -10.76 -10.72 11.49
C SER A 147 -12.17 -11.32 11.59
N LEU A 148 -13.20 -10.64 11.07
CA LEU A 148 -14.56 -11.19 11.01
C LEU A 148 -14.64 -12.33 10.00
N VAL A 149 -15.61 -13.22 10.23
CA VAL A 149 -15.83 -14.40 9.41
C VAL A 149 -15.95 -14.02 7.92
N PRO A 150 -15.29 -14.74 7.01
CA PRO A 150 -15.26 -14.40 5.58
C PRO A 150 -16.65 -14.21 4.93
N ASP A 151 -17.66 -14.90 5.42
CA ASP A 151 -19.04 -14.77 4.93
C ASP A 151 -19.69 -13.42 5.25
N LEU A 152 -19.23 -12.73 6.30
CA LEU A 152 -19.66 -11.37 6.64
C LEU A 152 -18.87 -10.29 5.89
N GLN A 153 -17.72 -10.65 5.33
CA GLN A 153 -16.88 -9.73 4.55
C GLN A 153 -17.35 -9.58 3.10
N LYS A 154 -18.22 -10.48 2.62
CA LYS A 154 -18.73 -10.50 1.24
C LYS A 154 -20.05 -9.72 1.06
N LYS A 155 -20.63 -9.20 2.14
CA LYS A 155 -21.81 -8.36 2.13
C LYS A 155 -21.43 -6.89 2.23
#